data_d88c1277adbed29b4fdbc6e990901035
#
_entry.id   d88c1277adbed29b4fdbc6e990901035
#
_cell.length_a   1.000
_cell.length_b   1.000
_cell.length_c   1.000
_cell.angle_alpha   90.00
_cell.angle_beta   90.00
_cell.angle_gamma   90.00
#
_symmetry.space_group_name_H-M   'P 1'
#
loop_
_entity.id
_entity.type
_entity.pdbx_description
1 polymer ?
#
loop_
_entity_poly.entity_id
_entity_poly.type
_entity_poly.pdbx_seq_one_letter_code
_entity_poly.pdbx_strand_id
1 'polypeptide(L)'
;LKDAESVVGDEAHIIARKESFTRGDYDSLSPEERDQYPNLILLCKVHHKQIDDQSDFLTVEKLREIKRLHEDEVKSRWTDKDAKKQADEILYAGYIDEWQTKADLDNWHNISSWVSDEMPSIPKEWYESQKEFLIWIIGRIWPKRHPLLEDALTTYGVVLQDFLNVFDMHVDWDREGDSILRTRKFYQIREFDEKRYHELADQYTAHVRLVSDLFFELTRAANFVCDRVRETIFPGYRLKEGVVLIERHSVGWGLKTIRARVEYRGEERIARPYPGLKEFKTIRYSRDYALDPSGLQKPGSDEDYQ
;
A
#
# COMPACT_ATOMS: atom_id res chain seq x y z
N LEU A 1 3.27 -14.68 10.93
CA LEU A 1 2.69 -15.97 11.25
C LEU A 1 3.72 -17.06 10.97
N LYS A 2 4.37 -17.54 12.04
CA LYS A 2 5.35 -18.65 11.99
C LYS A 2 4.65 -20.00 12.19
N ASP A 3 3.56 -20.25 11.48
CA ASP A 3 2.92 -21.58 11.54
C ASP A 3 2.17 -21.84 10.23
N ALA A 4 2.94 -22.06 9.18
CA ALA A 4 2.43 -22.55 7.89
C ALA A 4 2.02 -24.02 7.92
N GLU A 5 2.14 -24.71 9.07
CA GLU A 5 1.90 -26.14 9.24
C GLU A 5 0.81 -26.47 10.26
N SER A 6 -0.05 -25.51 10.62
CA SER A 6 -1.20 -25.80 11.45
C SER A 6 -2.26 -26.55 10.63
N VAL A 7 -2.18 -27.86 10.59
CA VAL A 7 -3.20 -28.73 9.99
C VAL A 7 -4.48 -28.61 10.85
N VAL A 8 -5.49 -27.94 10.32
CA VAL A 8 -6.77 -27.68 11.00
C VAL A 8 -7.72 -28.89 10.88
N GLY A 9 -7.41 -29.87 10.04
CA GLY A 9 -8.21 -31.06 9.82
C GLY A 9 -7.35 -32.31 9.71
N ASP A 10 -7.95 -33.43 10.10
CA ASP A 10 -7.36 -34.77 9.98
C ASP A 10 -8.06 -35.55 8.86
N GLU A 11 -7.29 -36.30 8.07
CA GLU A 11 -7.82 -37.23 7.09
C GLU A 11 -8.40 -38.46 7.80
N ALA A 12 -9.69 -38.69 7.69
CA ALA A 12 -10.38 -39.82 8.24
C ALA A 12 -10.77 -40.81 7.12
N HIS A 13 -10.66 -42.11 7.42
CA HIS A 13 -11.03 -43.17 6.48
C HIS A 13 -12.53 -43.48 6.58
N ILE A 14 -13.23 -43.48 5.47
CA ILE A 14 -14.65 -43.85 5.37
C ILE A 14 -14.81 -45.34 5.66
N ILE A 15 -14.11 -46.20 4.93
CA ILE A 15 -13.90 -47.60 5.29
C ILE A 15 -12.60 -47.69 6.07
N ALA A 16 -12.64 -48.28 7.24
CA ALA A 16 -11.54 -48.29 8.19
C ALA A 16 -10.23 -48.84 7.56
N ARG A 17 -9.10 -48.19 7.94
CA ARG A 17 -7.77 -48.64 7.47
C ARG A 17 -7.30 -49.93 8.08
N LYS A 18 -7.80 -50.26 9.31
CA LYS A 18 -7.43 -51.44 10.05
C LYS A 18 -8.67 -52.31 10.33
N GLU A 19 -8.52 -53.63 10.28
CA GLU A 19 -9.57 -54.62 10.54
C GLU A 19 -10.18 -54.50 11.96
N SER A 20 -9.45 -53.96 12.91
CA SER A 20 -9.93 -53.76 14.28
C SER A 20 -11.02 -52.67 14.44
N PHE A 21 -11.31 -51.91 13.40
CA PHE A 21 -12.38 -50.94 13.36
C PHE A 21 -13.55 -51.43 12.54
N THR A 22 -14.73 -51.49 13.11
CA THR A 22 -15.94 -52.15 12.56
C THR A 22 -16.70 -51.33 11.51
N ARG A 23 -16.15 -50.19 11.03
CA ARG A 23 -16.86 -49.35 10.07
C ARG A 23 -16.67 -49.87 8.62
N GLY A 24 -17.73 -50.46 8.11
CA GLY A 24 -17.82 -50.97 6.75
C GLY A 24 -17.15 -52.32 6.55
N ASP A 25 -17.25 -52.81 5.31
CA ASP A 25 -16.63 -54.05 4.89
C ASP A 25 -15.15 -53.79 4.58
N TYR A 26 -14.28 -54.21 5.49
CA TYR A 26 -12.85 -54.04 5.38
C TYR A 26 -12.28 -54.69 4.09
N ASP A 27 -12.80 -55.83 3.70
CA ASP A 27 -12.32 -56.60 2.55
C ASP A 27 -12.80 -56.04 1.20
N SER A 28 -13.68 -55.02 1.23
CA SER A 28 -14.20 -54.38 0.00
C SER A 28 -13.20 -53.51 -0.76
N LEU A 29 -12.10 -53.12 -0.12
CA LEU A 29 -11.02 -52.30 -0.71
C LEU A 29 -9.66 -52.96 -0.47
N SER A 30 -8.77 -52.87 -1.46
CA SER A 30 -7.37 -53.23 -1.29
C SER A 30 -6.67 -52.25 -0.32
N PRO A 31 -5.52 -52.62 0.29
CA PRO A 31 -4.76 -51.75 1.17
C PRO A 31 -4.40 -50.41 0.50
N GLU A 32 -4.08 -50.43 -0.79
CA GLU A 32 -3.73 -49.26 -1.58
C GLU A 32 -4.95 -48.34 -1.83
N GLU A 33 -6.14 -48.92 -2.06
CA GLU A 33 -7.37 -48.18 -2.30
C GLU A 33 -7.91 -47.50 -1.03
N ARG A 34 -7.59 -48.05 0.16
CA ARG A 34 -8.04 -47.49 1.42
C ARG A 34 -7.45 -46.09 1.68
N ASP A 35 -6.22 -45.83 1.23
CA ASP A 35 -5.54 -44.56 1.38
C ASP A 35 -5.78 -43.62 0.19
N GLN A 36 -6.72 -43.94 -0.71
CA GLN A 36 -7.07 -43.13 -1.87
C GLN A 36 -8.19 -42.11 -1.55
N TYR A 37 -8.19 -40.99 -2.25
CA TYR A 37 -9.15 -39.90 -2.09
C TYR A 37 -10.63 -40.31 -1.99
N PRO A 38 -11.15 -41.30 -2.75
CA PRO A 38 -12.55 -41.74 -2.63
C PRO A 38 -12.91 -42.24 -1.22
N ASN A 39 -11.94 -42.82 -0.50
CA ASN A 39 -12.13 -43.37 0.84
C ASN A 39 -11.70 -42.42 1.97
N LEU A 40 -11.26 -41.21 1.65
CA LEU A 40 -10.83 -40.21 2.65
C LEU A 40 -11.85 -39.10 2.77
N ILE A 41 -12.07 -38.61 4.00
CA ILE A 41 -12.86 -37.43 4.30
C ILE A 41 -12.07 -36.53 5.28
N LEU A 42 -12.01 -35.22 5.00
CA LEU A 42 -11.33 -34.27 5.87
C LEU A 42 -12.26 -33.82 6.98
N LEU A 43 -11.86 -34.00 8.22
CA LEU A 43 -12.66 -33.67 9.40
C LEU A 43 -11.81 -32.93 10.44
N CYS A 44 -12.42 -32.07 11.24
CA CYS A 44 -11.74 -31.58 12.44
C CYS A 44 -11.62 -32.71 13.49
N LYS A 45 -10.70 -32.56 14.42
CA LYS A 45 -10.39 -33.61 15.44
C LYS A 45 -11.62 -34.08 16.22
N VAL A 46 -12.57 -33.18 16.50
CA VAL A 46 -13.81 -33.52 17.20
C VAL A 46 -14.69 -34.46 16.36
N HIS A 47 -14.91 -34.10 15.09
CA HIS A 47 -15.72 -34.92 14.19
C HIS A 47 -15.01 -36.22 13.81
N HIS A 48 -13.68 -36.23 13.68
CA HIS A 48 -12.91 -37.46 13.45
C HIS A 48 -13.17 -38.44 14.60
N LYS A 49 -13.05 -37.99 15.86
CA LYS A 49 -13.36 -38.83 17.01
C LYS A 49 -14.82 -39.29 17.02
N GLN A 50 -15.78 -38.46 16.65
CA GLN A 50 -17.20 -38.85 16.59
C GLN A 50 -17.47 -39.97 15.59
N ILE A 51 -16.85 -39.93 14.41
CA ILE A 51 -17.07 -41.02 13.42
C ILE A 51 -16.46 -42.32 13.89
N ASP A 52 -15.40 -42.34 14.68
CA ASP A 52 -14.79 -43.54 15.22
C ASP A 52 -15.59 -44.09 16.41
N ASP A 53 -16.12 -43.20 17.26
CA ASP A 53 -16.91 -43.62 18.47
C ASP A 53 -18.36 -44.01 18.12
N GLN A 54 -18.91 -43.59 16.97
CA GLN A 54 -20.33 -43.80 16.57
C GLN A 54 -20.47 -44.50 15.21
N SER A 55 -19.72 -45.56 14.99
CA SER A 55 -19.67 -46.27 13.72
C SER A 55 -21.04 -46.84 13.27
N ASP A 56 -21.92 -47.19 14.21
CA ASP A 56 -23.28 -47.71 13.93
C ASP A 56 -24.22 -46.60 13.41
N PHE A 57 -23.98 -45.35 13.81
CA PHE A 57 -24.78 -44.20 13.37
C PHE A 57 -24.18 -43.50 12.16
N LEU A 58 -22.86 -43.36 12.11
CA LEU A 58 -22.10 -42.75 11.02
C LEU A 58 -21.54 -43.85 10.10
N THR A 59 -22.46 -44.52 9.37
CA THR A 59 -22.15 -45.60 8.46
C THR A 59 -21.33 -45.12 7.24
N VAL A 60 -20.77 -46.08 6.51
CA VAL A 60 -20.01 -45.77 5.26
C VAL A 60 -20.86 -45.00 4.25
N GLU A 61 -22.15 -45.35 4.11
CA GLU A 61 -23.07 -44.69 3.20
C GLU A 61 -23.31 -43.23 3.61
N LYS A 62 -23.53 -43.00 4.91
CA LYS A 62 -23.71 -41.63 5.45
C LYS A 62 -22.44 -40.77 5.27
N LEU A 63 -21.26 -41.34 5.52
CA LEU A 63 -20.02 -40.61 5.34
C LEU A 63 -19.74 -40.26 3.87
N ARG A 64 -20.04 -41.18 2.95
CA ARG A 64 -19.98 -40.94 1.52
C ARG A 64 -20.96 -39.85 1.08
N GLU A 65 -22.18 -39.86 1.62
CA GLU A 65 -23.19 -38.85 1.33
C GLU A 65 -22.78 -37.48 1.88
N ILE A 66 -22.26 -37.37 3.11
CA ILE A 66 -21.74 -36.14 3.70
C ILE A 66 -20.60 -35.60 2.82
N LYS A 67 -19.65 -36.45 2.43
CA LYS A 67 -18.56 -36.05 1.54
C LYS A 67 -19.08 -35.52 0.22
N ARG A 68 -19.98 -36.26 -0.45
CA ARG A 68 -20.57 -35.89 -1.73
C ARG A 68 -21.31 -34.56 -1.64
N LEU A 69 -22.17 -34.36 -0.63
CA LEU A 69 -22.90 -33.09 -0.42
C LEU A 69 -21.97 -31.92 -0.22
N HIS A 70 -20.91 -32.11 0.58
CA HIS A 70 -19.92 -31.07 0.78
C HIS A 70 -19.14 -30.73 -0.50
N GLU A 71 -18.70 -31.77 -1.24
CA GLU A 71 -18.00 -31.54 -2.51
C GLU A 71 -18.89 -30.88 -3.55
N ASP A 72 -20.16 -31.25 -3.63
CA ASP A 72 -21.13 -30.62 -4.53
C ASP A 72 -21.43 -29.18 -4.13
N GLU A 73 -21.51 -28.91 -2.83
CA GLU A 73 -21.64 -27.52 -2.31
C GLU A 73 -20.42 -26.69 -2.66
N VAL A 74 -19.20 -27.20 -2.45
CA VAL A 74 -17.95 -26.51 -2.83
C VAL A 74 -17.91 -26.28 -4.33
N LYS A 75 -18.19 -27.32 -5.15
CA LYS A 75 -18.25 -27.19 -6.62
C LYS A 75 -19.29 -26.17 -7.08
N SER A 76 -20.47 -26.12 -6.44
CA SER A 76 -21.52 -25.19 -6.79
C SER A 76 -21.19 -23.73 -6.41
N ARG A 77 -20.39 -23.54 -5.36
CA ARG A 77 -19.90 -22.22 -4.95
C ARG A 77 -18.76 -21.71 -5.84
N TRP A 78 -17.99 -22.62 -6.44
CA TRP A 78 -16.89 -22.29 -7.36
C TRP A 78 -17.42 -22.21 -8.80
N THR A 79 -18.07 -21.10 -9.11
CA THR A 79 -18.40 -20.77 -10.50
C THR A 79 -17.16 -20.20 -11.20
N ASP A 80 -17.12 -20.22 -12.54
CA ASP A 80 -16.09 -19.54 -13.33
C ASP A 80 -15.95 -18.06 -12.94
N LYS A 81 -17.03 -17.46 -12.44
CA LYS A 81 -17.07 -16.08 -11.95
C LYS A 81 -16.28 -15.92 -10.64
N ASP A 82 -16.37 -16.89 -9.73
CA ASP A 82 -15.66 -16.85 -8.45
C ASP A 82 -14.16 -17.14 -8.66
N ALA A 83 -13.80 -18.06 -9.54
CA ALA A 83 -12.43 -18.31 -9.94
C ALA A 83 -11.77 -17.04 -10.55
N LYS A 84 -12.51 -16.34 -11.41
CA LYS A 84 -12.04 -15.08 -12.01
C LYS A 84 -11.91 -13.99 -10.97
N LYS A 85 -12.86 -13.86 -10.05
CA LYS A 85 -12.78 -12.89 -8.95
C LYS A 85 -11.56 -13.15 -8.07
N GLN A 86 -11.30 -14.39 -7.70
CA GLN A 86 -10.12 -14.77 -6.92
C GLN A 86 -8.82 -14.46 -7.66
N ALA A 87 -8.75 -14.74 -8.96
CA ALA A 87 -7.58 -14.41 -9.78
C ALA A 87 -7.33 -12.89 -9.82
N ASP A 88 -8.39 -12.08 -9.96
CA ASP A 88 -8.32 -10.63 -9.90
C ASP A 88 -7.83 -10.16 -8.52
N GLU A 89 -8.33 -10.71 -7.41
CA GLU A 89 -7.90 -10.37 -6.04
C GLU A 89 -6.42 -10.67 -5.81
N ILE A 90 -5.93 -11.83 -6.27
CA ILE A 90 -4.50 -12.21 -6.19
C ILE A 90 -3.65 -11.23 -7.00
N LEU A 91 -4.10 -10.85 -8.20
CA LEU A 91 -3.40 -9.89 -9.05
C LEU A 91 -3.27 -8.52 -8.37
N TYR A 92 -4.37 -8.00 -7.81
CA TYR A 92 -4.33 -6.72 -7.09
C TYR A 92 -3.50 -6.79 -5.82
N ALA A 93 -3.55 -7.89 -5.07
CA ALA A 93 -2.67 -8.09 -3.91
C ALA A 93 -1.19 -7.95 -4.32
N GLY A 94 -0.78 -8.60 -5.43
CA GLY A 94 0.56 -8.45 -5.98
C GLY A 94 0.91 -7.02 -6.38
N TYR A 95 -0.03 -6.27 -6.99
CA TYR A 95 0.18 -4.85 -7.32
C TYR A 95 0.33 -3.98 -6.07
N ILE A 96 -0.42 -4.25 -5.02
CA ILE A 96 -0.34 -3.49 -3.77
C ILE A 96 0.98 -3.77 -3.04
N ASP A 97 1.42 -5.02 -2.98
CA ASP A 97 2.71 -5.38 -2.38
C ASP A 97 3.87 -4.70 -3.12
N GLU A 98 3.84 -4.71 -4.47
CA GLU A 98 4.83 -4.05 -5.29
C GLU A 98 4.78 -2.52 -5.12
N TRP A 99 3.59 -1.92 -5.10
CA TRP A 99 3.39 -0.49 -4.85
C TRP A 99 3.92 -0.08 -3.47
N GLN A 100 3.57 -0.80 -2.41
CA GLN A 100 4.02 -0.50 -1.04
C GLN A 100 5.55 -0.54 -0.93
N THR A 101 6.17 -1.56 -1.54
CA THR A 101 7.62 -1.74 -1.54
C THR A 101 8.32 -0.60 -2.30
N LYS A 102 7.83 -0.27 -3.50
CA LYS A 102 8.41 0.80 -4.33
C LYS A 102 8.18 2.20 -3.77
N ALA A 103 7.03 2.43 -3.13
CA ALA A 103 6.74 3.68 -2.43
C ALA A 103 7.58 3.87 -1.17
N ASP A 104 8.21 2.81 -0.66
CA ASP A 104 9.05 2.83 0.54
C ASP A 104 8.30 3.35 1.78
N LEU A 105 7.04 2.89 1.96
CA LEU A 105 6.15 3.41 3.01
C LEU A 105 6.70 3.23 4.42
N ASP A 106 7.51 2.21 4.66
CA ASP A 106 8.05 1.91 5.98
C ASP A 106 9.20 2.84 6.38
N ASN A 107 9.86 3.47 5.38
CA ASN A 107 10.91 4.47 5.58
C ASN A 107 10.42 5.92 5.42
N TRP A 108 9.12 6.12 5.21
CA TRP A 108 8.53 7.43 4.86
C TRP A 108 8.87 8.55 5.84
N HIS A 109 8.93 8.25 7.14
CA HIS A 109 9.25 9.22 8.17
C HIS A 109 10.65 9.84 7.99
N ASN A 110 11.64 9.03 7.57
CA ASN A 110 12.99 9.53 7.29
C ASN A 110 12.98 10.45 6.08
N ILE A 111 12.35 10.02 4.97
CA ILE A 111 12.28 10.82 3.74
C ILE A 111 11.53 12.13 4.01
N SER A 112 10.41 12.08 4.75
CA SER A 112 9.62 13.29 5.06
C SER A 112 10.41 14.31 5.85
N SER A 113 11.25 13.89 6.81
CA SER A 113 12.07 14.79 7.61
C SER A 113 13.12 15.52 6.76
N TRP A 114 13.68 14.86 5.75
CA TRP A 114 14.68 15.47 4.87
C TRP A 114 14.07 16.41 3.83
N VAL A 115 12.91 16.03 3.28
CA VAL A 115 12.21 16.88 2.30
C VAL A 115 11.60 18.11 2.94
N SER A 116 11.18 18.01 4.21
CA SER A 116 10.52 19.11 4.94
C SER A 116 11.49 20.07 5.65
N ASP A 117 12.78 19.96 5.39
CA ASP A 117 13.81 20.85 5.93
C ASP A 117 13.88 22.18 5.14
N GLU A 118 14.58 23.18 5.69
CA GLU A 118 14.86 24.48 5.04
C GLU A 118 15.64 24.34 3.71
N MET A 119 16.32 23.22 3.54
CA MET A 119 16.99 22.81 2.30
C MET A 119 16.54 21.39 1.95
N PRO A 120 15.43 21.22 1.23
CA PRO A 120 14.94 19.93 0.84
C PRO A 120 16.02 19.05 0.25
N SER A 121 16.14 17.85 0.80
CA SER A 121 17.14 16.87 0.39
C SER A 121 16.53 15.48 0.29
N ILE A 122 17.10 14.66 -0.56
CA ILE A 122 16.62 13.29 -0.83
C ILE A 122 17.83 12.39 -1.06
N PRO A 123 17.87 11.16 -0.48
CA PRO A 123 18.86 10.15 -0.86
C PRO A 123 18.82 9.90 -2.38
N LYS A 124 19.96 9.92 -3.04
CA LYS A 124 20.03 9.69 -4.49
C LYS A 124 19.45 8.34 -4.90
N GLU A 125 19.71 7.31 -4.11
CA GLU A 125 19.16 5.97 -4.31
C GLU A 125 17.62 5.97 -4.25
N TRP A 126 17.02 6.65 -3.26
CA TRP A 126 15.58 6.79 -3.16
C TRP A 126 15.02 7.56 -4.36
N TYR A 127 15.64 8.67 -4.75
CA TYR A 127 15.23 9.46 -5.92
C TYR A 127 15.21 8.61 -7.20
N GLU A 128 16.26 7.86 -7.49
CA GLU A 128 16.33 6.98 -8.67
C GLU A 128 15.26 5.87 -8.60
N SER A 129 15.05 5.28 -7.43
CA SER A 129 13.99 4.28 -7.24
C SER A 129 12.60 4.86 -7.48
N GLN A 130 12.34 6.11 -7.11
CA GLN A 130 11.05 6.76 -7.37
C GLN A 130 10.83 7.06 -8.84
N LYS A 131 11.89 7.35 -9.62
CA LYS A 131 11.79 7.49 -11.09
C LYS A 131 11.41 6.16 -11.75
N GLU A 132 12.04 5.07 -11.34
CA GLU A 132 11.69 3.73 -11.83
C GLU A 132 10.26 3.35 -11.41
N PHE A 133 9.86 3.71 -10.20
CA PHE A 133 8.53 3.49 -9.70
C PHE A 133 7.47 4.28 -10.50
N LEU A 134 7.76 5.52 -10.85
CA LEU A 134 6.88 6.33 -11.70
C LEU A 134 6.65 5.67 -13.07
N ILE A 135 7.72 5.14 -13.71
CA ILE A 135 7.62 4.39 -14.96
C ILE A 135 6.72 3.16 -14.77
N TRP A 136 6.88 2.46 -13.65
CA TRP A 136 6.06 1.29 -13.32
C TRP A 136 4.57 1.65 -13.20
N ILE A 137 4.21 2.75 -12.52
CA ILE A 137 2.82 3.20 -12.38
C ILE A 137 2.22 3.59 -13.74
N ILE A 138 2.94 4.42 -14.50
CA ILE A 138 2.46 4.93 -15.80
C ILE A 138 2.34 3.81 -16.83
N GLY A 139 3.26 2.85 -16.82
CA GLY A 139 3.26 1.71 -17.75
C GLY A 139 2.27 0.62 -17.40
N ARG A 140 1.58 0.69 -16.26
CA ARG A 140 0.69 -0.38 -15.79
C ARG A 140 -0.64 -0.38 -16.53
N ILE A 141 -1.07 -1.58 -16.95
CA ILE A 141 -2.42 -1.81 -17.46
C ILE A 141 -3.30 -2.25 -16.30
N TRP A 142 -4.25 -1.41 -15.92
CA TRP A 142 -5.17 -1.71 -14.83
C TRP A 142 -6.34 -2.58 -15.32
N PRO A 143 -6.71 -3.65 -14.60
CA PRO A 143 -7.76 -4.57 -15.03
C PRO A 143 -9.19 -4.01 -14.99
N LYS A 144 -9.40 -2.80 -14.46
CA LYS A 144 -10.70 -2.09 -14.31
C LYS A 144 -11.71 -2.85 -13.45
N ARG A 145 -11.24 -3.54 -12.41
CA ARG A 145 -12.08 -4.25 -11.44
C ARG A 145 -12.33 -3.44 -10.18
N HIS A 146 -11.36 -2.61 -9.80
CA HIS A 146 -11.43 -1.73 -8.63
C HIS A 146 -11.11 -0.29 -9.03
N PRO A 147 -12.01 0.38 -9.77
CA PRO A 147 -11.72 1.70 -10.36
C PRO A 147 -11.31 2.74 -9.32
N LEU A 148 -11.91 2.74 -8.12
CA LEU A 148 -11.54 3.68 -7.06
C LEU A 148 -10.10 3.46 -6.54
N LEU A 149 -9.63 2.22 -6.52
CA LEU A 149 -8.25 1.91 -6.14
C LEU A 149 -7.28 2.28 -7.27
N GLU A 150 -7.65 1.97 -8.50
CA GLU A 150 -6.85 2.31 -9.69
C GLU A 150 -6.70 3.82 -9.87
N ASP A 151 -7.78 4.58 -9.62
CA ASP A 151 -7.75 6.05 -9.60
C ASP A 151 -6.85 6.59 -8.50
N ALA A 152 -6.86 5.98 -7.31
CA ALA A 152 -5.98 6.37 -6.21
C ALA A 152 -4.51 6.11 -6.55
N LEU A 153 -4.18 4.96 -7.15
CA LEU A 153 -2.82 4.62 -7.61
C LEU A 153 -2.37 5.57 -8.74
N THR A 154 -3.25 5.90 -9.65
CA THR A 154 -2.98 6.87 -10.73
C THR A 154 -2.74 8.28 -10.15
N THR A 155 -3.57 8.71 -9.20
CA THR A 155 -3.40 9.99 -8.48
C THR A 155 -2.04 10.04 -7.79
N TYR A 156 -1.65 8.97 -7.08
CA TYR A 156 -0.31 8.89 -6.47
C TYR A 156 0.79 9.09 -7.51
N GLY A 157 0.70 8.44 -8.67
CA GLY A 157 1.67 8.59 -9.75
C GLY A 157 1.76 10.02 -10.28
N VAL A 158 0.64 10.72 -10.44
CA VAL A 158 0.62 12.12 -10.89
C VAL A 158 1.28 13.04 -9.87
N VAL A 159 0.97 12.87 -8.57
CA VAL A 159 1.60 13.67 -7.50
C VAL A 159 3.10 13.38 -7.41
N LEU A 160 3.50 12.12 -7.52
CA LEU A 160 4.91 11.73 -7.53
C LEU A 160 5.66 12.38 -8.70
N GLN A 161 5.08 12.39 -9.89
CA GLN A 161 5.66 13.03 -11.06
C GLN A 161 5.86 14.53 -10.84
N ASP A 162 4.83 15.22 -10.34
CA ASP A 162 4.92 16.66 -10.09
C ASP A 162 5.93 16.97 -8.98
N PHE A 163 6.00 16.16 -7.94
CA PHE A 163 7.01 16.29 -6.87
C PHE A 163 8.43 16.14 -7.42
N LEU A 164 8.71 15.09 -8.19
CA LEU A 164 10.03 14.86 -8.77
C LEU A 164 10.41 15.97 -9.75
N ASN A 165 9.49 16.37 -10.64
CA ASN A 165 9.74 17.43 -11.60
C ASN A 165 10.07 18.78 -10.94
N VAL A 166 9.32 19.15 -9.87
CA VAL A 166 9.59 20.40 -9.14
C VAL A 166 10.91 20.32 -8.38
N PHE A 167 11.20 19.19 -7.73
CA PHE A 167 12.49 19.00 -7.06
C PHE A 167 13.67 19.14 -8.03
N ASP A 168 13.56 18.54 -9.22
CA ASP A 168 14.59 18.54 -10.26
C ASP A 168 14.95 19.94 -10.79
N MET A 169 14.02 20.91 -10.73
CA MET A 169 14.25 22.25 -11.27
C MET A 169 15.48 22.93 -10.66
N HIS A 170 15.79 22.64 -9.40
CA HIS A 170 16.87 23.31 -8.67
C HIS A 170 17.75 22.34 -7.86
N VAL A 171 17.84 21.08 -8.30
CA VAL A 171 18.72 20.12 -7.64
C VAL A 171 20.19 20.40 -7.96
N ASP A 172 21.07 20.17 -6.99
CA ASP A 172 22.53 20.27 -7.17
C ASP A 172 23.07 18.92 -7.59
N TRP A 173 23.28 18.74 -8.91
CA TRP A 173 23.82 17.53 -9.51
C TRP A 173 25.34 17.46 -9.54
N ASP A 174 26.02 18.60 -9.29
CA ASP A 174 27.45 18.76 -9.56
C ASP A 174 28.35 18.26 -8.42
N ARG A 175 27.78 17.73 -7.36
CA ARG A 175 28.53 17.15 -6.25
C ARG A 175 28.84 15.70 -6.50
N GLU A 176 29.91 15.44 -7.24
CA GLU A 176 30.42 14.08 -7.42
C GLU A 176 30.68 13.39 -6.07
N GLY A 177 30.15 12.17 -5.92
CA GLY A 177 30.31 11.33 -4.72
C GLY A 177 29.30 11.63 -3.60
N ASP A 178 28.39 12.60 -3.75
CA ASP A 178 27.35 12.85 -2.75
C ASP A 178 26.19 11.84 -2.92
N SER A 179 25.88 11.10 -1.87
CA SER A 179 24.75 10.16 -1.83
C SER A 179 23.40 10.85 -1.60
N ILE A 180 23.40 12.19 -1.43
CA ILE A 180 22.23 12.99 -1.09
C ILE A 180 22.09 14.13 -2.09
N LEU A 181 20.98 14.16 -2.80
CA LEU A 181 20.57 15.26 -3.64
C LEU A 181 19.97 16.38 -2.79
N ARG A 182 20.32 17.65 -3.07
CA ARG A 182 19.86 18.82 -2.33
C ARG A 182 19.39 19.91 -3.26
N THR A 183 18.44 20.69 -2.81
CA THR A 183 18.05 21.93 -3.49
C THR A 183 19.21 22.93 -3.41
N ARG A 184 19.68 23.37 -4.57
CA ARG A 184 20.74 24.36 -4.68
C ARG A 184 20.25 25.71 -4.19
N LYS A 185 21.07 26.39 -3.37
CA LYS A 185 20.81 27.77 -2.90
C LYS A 185 21.12 28.77 -4.02
N PHE A 186 20.28 28.83 -5.04
CA PHE A 186 20.50 29.61 -6.26
C PHE A 186 20.43 31.14 -6.06
N TYR A 187 19.97 31.59 -4.89
CA TYR A 187 20.04 32.98 -4.46
C TYR A 187 21.45 33.42 -4.07
N GLN A 188 22.39 32.52 -3.85
CA GLN A 188 23.79 32.83 -3.56
C GLN A 188 24.51 33.19 -4.86
N ILE A 189 24.40 34.48 -5.27
CA ILE A 189 25.03 35.02 -6.45
C ILE A 189 26.48 35.43 -6.18
N ARG A 190 27.35 35.34 -7.23
CA ARG A 190 28.79 35.66 -7.09
C ARG A 190 29.04 37.14 -6.96
N GLU A 191 28.32 37.97 -7.72
CA GLU A 191 28.38 39.42 -7.68
C GLU A 191 27.22 39.94 -6.85
N PHE A 192 27.50 40.84 -5.87
CA PHE A 192 26.47 41.35 -4.98
C PHE A 192 25.59 42.35 -5.74
N ASP A 193 24.33 41.96 -5.91
CA ASP A 193 23.24 42.79 -6.39
C ASP A 193 22.09 42.59 -5.39
N GLU A 194 21.82 43.58 -4.57
CA GLU A 194 20.84 43.47 -3.47
C GLU A 194 19.44 43.16 -3.96
N LYS A 195 19.00 43.83 -5.04
CA LYS A 195 17.67 43.60 -5.60
C LYS A 195 17.53 42.15 -6.11
N ARG A 196 18.48 41.74 -6.93
CA ARG A 196 18.51 40.37 -7.50
C ARG A 196 18.64 39.29 -6.42
N TYR A 197 19.43 39.59 -5.36
CA TYR A 197 19.55 38.67 -4.23
C TYR A 197 18.19 38.44 -3.54
N HIS A 198 17.44 39.51 -3.24
CA HIS A 198 16.13 39.42 -2.61
C HIS A 198 15.12 38.69 -3.50
N GLU A 199 15.04 39.01 -4.80
CA GLU A 199 14.18 38.33 -5.75
C GLU A 199 14.48 36.85 -5.80
N LEU A 200 15.74 36.43 -5.88
CA LEU A 200 16.14 35.02 -5.91
C LEU A 200 15.91 34.34 -4.56
N ALA A 201 16.04 35.02 -3.42
CA ALA A 201 15.78 34.48 -2.09
C ALA A 201 14.28 34.20 -1.90
N ASP A 202 13.40 35.05 -2.41
CA ASP A 202 11.95 34.86 -2.39
C ASP A 202 11.56 33.65 -3.27
N GLN A 203 12.14 33.57 -4.47
CA GLN A 203 11.95 32.43 -5.36
C GLN A 203 12.43 31.12 -4.74
N TYR A 204 13.59 31.13 -4.08
CA TYR A 204 14.11 29.97 -3.34
C TYR A 204 13.13 29.52 -2.25
N THR A 205 12.65 30.48 -1.46
CA THR A 205 11.71 30.20 -0.38
C THR A 205 10.40 29.62 -0.91
N ALA A 206 9.87 30.19 -1.99
CA ALA A 206 8.66 29.67 -2.65
C ALA A 206 8.86 28.27 -3.20
N HIS A 207 10.02 28.00 -3.84
CA HIS A 207 10.39 26.68 -4.34
C HIS A 207 10.50 25.64 -3.22
N VAL A 208 11.23 25.93 -2.15
CA VAL A 208 11.39 25.03 -1.00
C VAL A 208 10.04 24.65 -0.38
N ARG A 209 9.16 25.64 -0.22
CA ARG A 209 7.79 25.41 0.27
C ARG A 209 6.98 24.55 -0.69
N LEU A 210 7.09 24.79 -1.99
CA LEU A 210 6.36 23.99 -2.98
C LEU A 210 6.81 22.52 -2.98
N VAL A 211 8.11 22.26 -2.87
CA VAL A 211 8.66 20.89 -2.74
C VAL A 211 8.08 20.20 -1.50
N SER A 212 8.08 20.89 -0.35
CA SER A 212 7.53 20.35 0.90
C SER A 212 6.02 20.08 0.79
N ASP A 213 5.25 21.03 0.23
CA ASP A 213 3.80 20.88 0.07
C ASP A 213 3.43 19.75 -0.89
N LEU A 214 4.21 19.56 -1.97
CA LEU A 214 4.03 18.41 -2.89
C LEU A 214 4.35 17.09 -2.21
N PHE A 215 5.33 17.05 -1.31
CA PHE A 215 5.58 15.83 -0.54
C PHE A 215 4.45 15.55 0.47
N PHE A 216 3.85 16.58 1.06
CA PHE A 216 2.66 16.41 1.89
C PHE A 216 1.48 15.90 1.08
N GLU A 217 1.33 16.40 -0.14
CA GLU A 217 0.31 15.92 -1.06
C GLU A 217 0.57 14.45 -1.48
N LEU A 218 1.83 14.09 -1.71
CA LEU A 218 2.23 12.71 -1.99
C LEU A 218 1.89 11.79 -0.79
N THR A 219 2.08 12.29 0.44
CA THR A 219 1.69 11.55 1.66
C THR A 219 0.16 11.38 1.75
N ARG A 220 -0.62 12.40 1.38
CA ARG A 220 -2.09 12.27 1.27
C ARG A 220 -2.49 11.21 0.26
N ALA A 221 -1.85 11.23 -0.91
CA ALA A 221 -2.10 10.26 -1.96
C ALA A 221 -1.73 8.84 -1.52
N ALA A 222 -0.62 8.66 -0.78
CA ALA A 222 -0.24 7.36 -0.21
C ALA A 222 -1.28 6.85 0.80
N ASN A 223 -1.72 7.69 1.73
CA ASN A 223 -2.78 7.34 2.68
C ASN A 223 -4.10 7.01 1.97
N PHE A 224 -4.41 7.73 0.90
CA PHE A 224 -5.60 7.50 0.08
C PHE A 224 -5.57 6.13 -0.62
N VAL A 225 -4.42 5.73 -1.17
CA VAL A 225 -4.24 4.36 -1.71
C VAL A 225 -4.46 3.33 -0.61
N CYS A 226 -3.85 3.52 0.58
CA CYS A 226 -4.04 2.60 1.71
C CYS A 226 -5.53 2.47 2.11
N ASP A 227 -6.28 3.58 2.10
CA ASP A 227 -7.72 3.58 2.37
C ASP A 227 -8.48 2.77 1.33
N ARG A 228 -8.20 2.99 0.03
CA ARG A 228 -8.85 2.26 -1.05
C ARG A 228 -8.54 0.77 -1.02
N VAL A 229 -7.32 0.38 -0.64
CA VAL A 229 -6.97 -1.03 -0.41
C VAL A 229 -7.83 -1.63 0.69
N ARG A 230 -8.00 -0.93 1.83
CA ARG A 230 -8.87 -1.40 2.92
C ARG A 230 -10.33 -1.52 2.51
N GLU A 231 -10.82 -0.60 1.69
CA GLU A 231 -12.21 -0.59 1.21
C GLU A 231 -12.49 -1.67 0.17
N THR A 232 -11.50 -2.07 -0.64
CA THR A 232 -11.77 -2.87 -1.85
C THR A 232 -11.14 -4.26 -1.85
N ILE A 233 -9.98 -4.43 -1.23
CA ILE A 233 -9.18 -5.67 -1.31
C ILE A 233 -9.05 -6.33 0.06
N PHE A 234 -8.47 -5.61 1.03
CA PHE A 234 -8.11 -6.19 2.32
C PHE A 234 -8.38 -5.21 3.48
N PRO A 235 -9.49 -5.37 4.21
CA PRO A 235 -9.84 -4.49 5.33
C PRO A 235 -8.78 -4.39 6.42
N GLY A 236 -7.94 -5.41 6.58
CA GLY A 236 -6.82 -5.44 7.54
C GLY A 236 -5.54 -4.74 7.09
N TYR A 237 -5.51 -4.17 5.87
CA TYR A 237 -4.29 -3.61 5.30
C TYR A 237 -3.73 -2.46 6.15
N ARG A 238 -2.47 -2.60 6.58
CA ARG A 238 -1.72 -1.64 7.41
C ARG A 238 -2.46 -1.14 8.67
N LEU A 239 -3.35 -1.94 9.26
CA LEU A 239 -4.00 -1.58 10.52
C LEU A 239 -3.00 -1.55 11.68
N LYS A 240 -1.96 -2.37 11.63
CA LYS A 240 -0.92 -2.46 12.65
C LYS A 240 0.09 -1.31 12.51
N GLU A 241 0.52 -1.00 11.30
CA GLU A 241 1.46 0.08 10.99
C GLU A 241 0.79 1.46 11.08
N GLY A 242 -0.51 1.53 10.83
CA GLY A 242 -1.30 2.76 10.83
C GLY A 242 -1.15 3.58 9.54
N VAL A 243 -1.45 4.87 9.65
CA VAL A 243 -1.32 5.83 8.54
C VAL A 243 0.12 6.28 8.38
N VAL A 244 0.47 6.66 7.16
CA VAL A 244 1.76 7.28 6.85
C VAL A 244 1.75 8.71 7.38
N LEU A 245 2.76 9.07 8.18
CA LEU A 245 2.88 10.37 8.82
C LEU A 245 3.98 11.21 8.16
N ILE A 246 3.76 12.52 8.16
CA ILE A 246 4.83 13.50 7.94
C ILE A 246 5.61 13.65 9.25
N GLU A 247 6.93 13.61 9.16
CA GLU A 247 7.82 13.98 10.24
C GLU A 247 8.65 15.20 9.83
N ARG A 248 8.70 16.23 10.68
CA ARG A 248 9.48 17.44 10.48
C ARG A 248 10.28 17.75 11.74
N HIS A 249 11.55 18.11 11.56
CA HIS A 249 12.39 18.57 12.64
C HIS A 249 12.39 20.11 12.65
N SER A 250 12.05 20.70 13.79
CA SER A 250 12.16 22.15 13.97
C SER A 250 13.47 22.48 14.66
N VAL A 251 14.28 23.32 14.03
CA VAL A 251 15.52 23.85 14.58
C VAL A 251 15.19 25.13 15.36
N GLY A 252 14.91 24.96 16.65
CA GLY A 252 14.68 26.07 17.59
C GLY A 252 15.41 25.78 18.90
N TRP A 253 15.09 26.51 19.98
CA TRP A 253 15.61 26.23 21.33
C TRP A 253 15.13 24.86 21.85
N GLY A 254 15.69 23.77 21.27
CA GLY A 254 15.38 22.37 21.47
C GLY A 254 14.87 21.70 20.18
N LEU A 255 15.47 20.57 19.83
CA LEU A 255 15.00 19.73 18.73
C LEU A 255 13.57 19.26 19.02
N LYS A 256 12.59 19.81 18.29
CA LYS A 256 11.19 19.35 18.33
C LYS A 256 10.90 18.58 17.06
N THR A 257 10.48 17.34 17.22
CA THR A 257 9.91 16.55 16.13
C THR A 257 8.41 16.78 16.07
N ILE A 258 7.92 17.27 14.96
CA ILE A 258 6.49 17.44 14.68
C ILE A 258 6.08 16.27 13.81
N ARG A 259 5.01 15.57 14.21
CA ARG A 259 4.38 14.53 13.40
C ARG A 259 2.98 14.97 13.03
N ALA A 260 2.65 14.86 11.76
CA ALA A 260 1.36 15.27 11.25
C ALA A 260 0.73 14.17 10.40
N ARG A 261 -0.58 14.00 10.59
CA ARG A 261 -1.43 13.15 9.77
C ARG A 261 -2.07 14.00 8.68
N VAL A 262 -1.81 13.65 7.44
CA VAL A 262 -2.36 14.31 6.26
C VAL A 262 -3.17 13.33 5.43
N GLU A 263 -4.40 13.72 5.10
CA GLU A 263 -5.37 12.89 4.38
C GLU A 263 -6.28 13.77 3.54
N TYR A 264 -6.83 13.22 2.44
CA TYR A 264 -7.93 13.86 1.73
C TYR A 264 -9.21 13.75 2.55
N ARG A 265 -9.98 14.84 2.66
CA ARG A 265 -11.19 14.91 3.47
C ARG A 265 -12.38 15.45 2.66
N GLY A 266 -13.59 15.04 3.06
CA GLY A 266 -14.82 15.57 2.48
C GLY A 266 -14.85 15.45 0.95
N GLU A 267 -15.14 16.57 0.28
CA GLU A 267 -15.26 16.64 -1.17
C GLU A 267 -13.99 16.32 -1.93
N GLU A 268 -12.80 16.64 -1.36
CA GLU A 268 -11.51 16.29 -1.96
C GLU A 268 -11.38 14.79 -2.22
N ARG A 269 -11.85 13.97 -1.27
CA ARG A 269 -11.81 12.50 -1.37
C ARG A 269 -12.72 11.96 -2.46
N ILE A 270 -13.78 12.67 -2.80
CA ILE A 270 -14.86 12.20 -3.71
C ILE A 270 -14.62 12.69 -5.13
N ALA A 271 -14.40 14.00 -5.28
CA ALA A 271 -14.41 14.63 -6.60
C ALA A 271 -13.06 14.57 -7.31
N ARG A 272 -12.01 15.06 -6.66
CA ARG A 272 -10.67 15.14 -7.25
C ARG A 272 -9.62 15.36 -6.17
N PRO A 273 -8.98 14.29 -5.68
CA PRO A 273 -8.01 14.39 -4.60
C PRO A 273 -6.86 15.35 -4.92
N TYR A 274 -6.23 15.19 -6.07
CA TYR A 274 -5.18 16.07 -6.58
C TYR A 274 -5.59 16.72 -7.90
N PRO A 275 -5.65 18.07 -7.98
CA PRO A 275 -6.13 18.75 -9.18
C PRO A 275 -5.07 18.93 -10.27
N GLY A 276 -3.81 18.55 -10.03
CA GLY A 276 -2.65 18.82 -10.86
C GLY A 276 -1.88 20.07 -10.41
N LEU A 277 -0.60 20.16 -10.80
CA LEU A 277 0.35 21.16 -10.28
C LEU A 277 -0.13 22.61 -10.40
N LYS A 278 -0.74 22.97 -11.53
CA LYS A 278 -1.19 24.35 -11.78
C LYS A 278 -2.23 24.80 -10.77
N GLU A 279 -3.25 24.01 -10.53
CA GLU A 279 -4.32 24.32 -9.59
C GLU A 279 -3.84 24.11 -8.16
N PHE A 280 -3.01 23.10 -7.90
CA PHE A 280 -2.41 22.84 -6.59
C PHE A 280 -1.65 24.04 -6.06
N LYS A 281 -0.87 24.73 -6.89
CA LYS A 281 -0.16 25.96 -6.47
C LYS A 281 -1.09 27.03 -5.86
N THR A 282 -2.36 27.07 -6.26
CA THR A 282 -3.32 28.04 -5.72
C THR A 282 -4.02 27.59 -4.45
N ILE A 283 -4.26 26.27 -4.30
CA ILE A 283 -5.02 25.71 -3.18
C ILE A 283 -4.15 25.22 -2.02
N ARG A 284 -2.85 25.00 -2.23
CA ARG A 284 -1.93 24.40 -1.24
C ARG A 284 -1.94 25.10 0.11
N TYR A 285 -2.07 26.41 0.12
CA TYR A 285 -2.10 27.22 1.34
C TYR A 285 -3.31 26.91 2.26
N SER A 286 -4.43 26.49 1.70
CA SER A 286 -5.61 26.09 2.48
C SER A 286 -5.53 24.65 2.98
N ARG A 287 -4.70 23.81 2.38
CA ARG A 287 -4.56 22.39 2.74
C ARG A 287 -3.59 22.16 3.90
N ASP A 288 -2.48 22.89 3.93
CA ASP A 288 -1.35 22.60 4.83
C ASP A 288 -1.15 23.60 5.95
N TYR A 289 -2.13 24.46 6.15
CA TYR A 289 -2.13 25.50 7.19
C TYR A 289 -1.74 24.98 8.59
N ALA A 290 -2.12 23.78 8.94
CA ALA A 290 -1.82 23.20 10.25
C ALA A 290 -0.36 22.73 10.41
N LEU A 291 0.43 22.67 9.33
CA LEU A 291 1.81 22.19 9.34
C LEU A 291 2.83 23.31 9.32
N ASP A 292 2.41 24.54 8.99
CA ASP A 292 3.22 25.74 9.10
C ASP A 292 2.63 26.68 10.17
N PRO A 293 3.14 26.62 11.43
CA PRO A 293 2.72 27.56 12.48
C PRO A 293 3.09 29.01 12.16
N SER A 294 4.04 29.23 11.23
CA SER A 294 4.42 30.56 10.73
C SER A 294 3.56 31.03 9.56
N GLY A 295 2.64 30.19 9.09
CA GLY A 295 1.73 30.38 7.94
C GLY A 295 0.79 31.58 7.98
N LEU A 296 1.11 32.58 8.78
CA LEU A 296 0.47 33.89 8.79
C LEU A 296 0.89 34.81 7.61
N GLN A 297 1.81 34.37 6.77
CA GLN A 297 2.11 35.11 5.54
C GLN A 297 1.14 34.63 4.44
N LYS A 298 0.14 35.46 4.17
CA LYS A 298 -0.54 35.46 2.87
C LYS A 298 0.53 35.47 1.79
N PRO A 299 0.44 34.63 0.76
CA PRO A 299 1.40 34.62 -0.33
C PRO A 299 1.49 36.03 -0.91
N GLY A 300 2.68 36.59 -0.95
CA GLY A 300 3.02 37.51 -1.99
C GLY A 300 2.75 36.79 -3.30
N SER A 301 2.04 37.40 -4.20
CA SER A 301 1.55 36.83 -5.44
C SER A 301 2.58 35.85 -6.07
N ASP A 302 2.27 34.56 -6.13
CA ASP A 302 3.01 33.54 -6.91
C ASP A 302 2.92 33.81 -8.45
N GLU A 303 2.60 35.03 -8.86
CA GLU A 303 2.48 35.44 -10.27
C GLU A 303 3.81 35.40 -11.01
N ASP A 304 4.93 35.30 -10.29
CA ASP A 304 6.28 35.33 -10.88
C ASP A 304 6.85 33.96 -11.29
N TYR A 305 6.05 32.89 -11.21
CA TYR A 305 6.40 31.56 -11.73
C TYR A 305 5.63 31.22 -13.03
N GLN A 306 5.83 32.03 -14.07
CA GLN A 306 5.52 31.63 -15.44
C GLN A 306 6.75 31.14 -16.19
#